data_fa9ed19a76e75b0f1cc47607b5038746
#
_entry.id   fa9ed19a76e75b0f1cc47607b5038746
#
_cell.length_a   1.000
_cell.length_b   1.000
_cell.length_c   1.000
_cell.angle_alpha   90.00
_cell.angle_beta   90.00
_cell.angle_gamma   90.00
#
_symmetry.space_group_name_H-M   'P 1'
#
loop_
_entity.id
_entity.type
_entity.pdbx_description
1 polymer ?
#
loop_
_entity_poly.entity_id
_entity_poly.type
_entity_poly.pdbx_seq_one_letter_code
_entity_poly.pdbx_strand_id
1 'polypeptide(L)'
;MVTLSPTGASVPTTLNRFFEKLSSQQTPALIWYSVNGERIELSGRVLMNWVDKSANLLVEECELEPGEDFDLQAPLHWRTIVLGLAALRVGALLNQDEPLVAAVFTEQEAGYTNDPAYLLAVDRAPLALSYTGDLQALSSYADEVLDYCALVRSFGDQYSGMLPDDSAEVLEGFTYAEAYEQALAQAQIYRTAGYALPSGQRALALELSPDYAFDASEATMSALLEVLAILLSGHAVFVADPSVDWQDEQLASLMDSERAVEIPRS
;
A
#
# COMPACT_ATOMS: atom_id res chain seq x y z
N MET A 1 -1.99 16.23 43.23
CA MET A 1 -1.58 16.42 41.81
C MET A 1 -1.37 15.02 41.25
N VAL A 2 -2.37 14.47 40.57
CA VAL A 2 -2.29 13.11 40.01
C VAL A 2 -1.62 13.23 38.63
N THR A 3 -0.38 12.77 38.53
CA THR A 3 0.33 12.69 37.24
C THR A 3 -0.24 11.48 36.50
N LEU A 4 -1.10 11.73 35.53
CA LEU A 4 -1.49 10.71 34.57
C LEU A 4 -0.26 10.42 33.70
N SER A 5 0.39 9.30 33.95
CA SER A 5 1.34 8.74 33.00
C SER A 5 0.59 8.48 31.69
N PRO A 6 1.14 8.87 30.50
CA PRO A 6 0.53 8.49 29.24
C PRO A 6 0.50 6.96 29.21
N THR A 7 -0.69 6.39 29.18
CA THR A 7 -0.91 4.98 28.89
C THR A 7 -0.27 4.72 27.53
N GLY A 8 0.91 4.13 27.52
CA GLY A 8 1.57 3.70 26.31
C GLY A 8 0.60 2.78 25.58
N ALA A 9 0.12 3.21 24.41
CA ALA A 9 -0.71 2.36 23.59
C ALA A 9 0.09 1.08 23.30
N SER A 10 -0.47 -0.07 23.68
CA SER A 10 0.18 -1.36 23.43
C SER A 10 0.46 -1.52 21.94
N VAL A 11 1.65 -1.99 21.62
CA VAL A 11 1.99 -2.35 20.23
C VAL A 11 1.07 -3.51 19.83
N PRO A 12 0.41 -3.44 18.67
CA PRO A 12 -0.37 -4.57 18.17
C PRO A 12 0.49 -5.84 18.08
N THR A 13 -0.11 -6.99 18.25
CA THR A 13 0.62 -8.27 18.28
C THR A 13 0.59 -9.00 16.94
N THR A 14 -0.29 -8.59 16.02
CA THR A 14 -0.43 -9.18 14.69
C THR A 14 -0.77 -8.09 13.68
N LEU A 15 -0.61 -8.40 12.38
CA LEU A 15 -0.97 -7.51 11.28
C LEU A 15 -2.47 -7.12 11.33
N ASN A 16 -3.35 -8.08 11.60
CA ASN A 16 -4.78 -7.82 11.72
C ASN A 16 -5.11 -6.84 12.84
N ARG A 17 -4.47 -6.98 14.00
CA ARG A 17 -4.61 -6.03 15.12
C ARG A 17 -4.04 -4.65 14.79
N PHE A 18 -3.02 -4.62 13.97
CA PHE A 18 -2.48 -3.35 13.48
C PHE A 18 -3.49 -2.64 12.57
N PHE A 19 -4.12 -3.32 11.62
CA PHE A 19 -5.16 -2.75 10.77
C PHE A 19 -6.35 -2.22 11.59
N GLU A 20 -6.81 -2.96 12.60
CA GLU A 20 -7.85 -2.49 13.53
C GLU A 20 -7.43 -1.18 14.24
N LYS A 21 -6.18 -1.08 14.66
CA LYS A 21 -5.66 0.14 15.28
C LYS A 21 -5.58 1.29 14.29
N LEU A 22 -5.08 1.03 13.07
CA LEU A 22 -4.94 2.02 12.02
C LEU A 22 -6.30 2.60 11.61
N SER A 23 -7.36 1.78 11.57
CA SER A 23 -8.73 2.20 11.24
C SER A 23 -9.31 3.24 12.22
N SER A 24 -8.77 3.34 13.42
CA SER A 24 -9.16 4.34 14.42
C SER A 24 -8.32 5.63 14.38
N GLN A 25 -7.22 5.64 13.62
CA GLN A 25 -6.27 6.75 13.59
C GLN A 25 -6.78 7.91 12.72
N GLN A 26 -6.85 9.11 13.33
CA GLN A 26 -7.30 10.33 12.63
C GLN A 26 -6.14 11.17 12.07
N THR A 27 -4.90 10.87 12.46
CA THR A 27 -3.71 11.54 11.94
C THR A 27 -3.35 11.02 10.55
N PRO A 28 -2.62 11.78 9.73
CA PRO A 28 -2.13 11.33 8.44
C PRO A 28 -1.38 10.00 8.54
N ALA A 29 -1.64 9.11 7.60
CA ALA A 29 -0.98 7.82 7.43
C ALA A 29 -0.29 7.69 6.06
N LEU A 30 -0.84 8.34 5.04
CA LEU A 30 -0.27 8.37 3.70
C LEU A 30 -0.38 9.76 3.11
N ILE A 31 0.71 10.27 2.56
CA ILE A 31 0.82 11.54 1.85
C ILE A 31 1.49 11.24 0.50
N TRP A 32 0.80 11.57 -0.59
CA TRP A 32 1.29 11.33 -1.94
C TRP A 32 1.21 12.62 -2.76
N TYR A 33 2.25 12.84 -3.57
CA TYR A 33 2.34 13.96 -4.48
C TYR A 33 2.55 13.51 -5.91
N SER A 34 1.84 14.13 -6.86
CA SER A 34 1.97 13.95 -8.29
C SER A 34 2.53 15.21 -8.98
N VAL A 35 2.63 15.10 -10.29
CA VAL A 35 2.91 16.23 -11.19
C VAL A 35 1.91 17.36 -10.95
N ASN A 36 2.34 18.62 -11.15
CA ASN A 36 1.52 19.81 -10.91
C ASN A 36 1.13 20.08 -9.44
N GLY A 37 1.77 19.44 -8.46
CA GLY A 37 1.51 19.66 -7.05
C GLY A 37 0.18 19.06 -6.56
N GLU A 38 -0.41 18.14 -7.32
CA GLU A 38 -1.56 17.36 -6.85
C GLU A 38 -1.15 16.56 -5.62
N ARG A 39 -2.01 16.60 -4.60
CA ARG A 39 -1.71 16.04 -3.28
C ARG A 39 -2.86 15.20 -2.77
N ILE A 40 -2.55 13.99 -2.31
CA ILE A 40 -3.46 13.13 -1.57
C ILE A 40 -2.94 13.00 -0.14
N GLU A 41 -3.79 13.23 0.85
CA GLU A 41 -3.51 12.92 2.25
C GLU A 41 -4.64 12.02 2.79
N LEU A 42 -4.26 10.87 3.28
CA LEU A 42 -5.18 9.92 3.90
C LEU A 42 -4.81 9.76 5.39
N SER A 43 -5.78 10.00 6.27
CA SER A 43 -5.64 9.55 7.67
C SER A 43 -5.65 8.02 7.74
N GLY A 44 -5.19 7.44 8.85
CA GLY A 44 -5.23 5.99 9.02
C GLY A 44 -6.64 5.42 8.80
N ARG A 45 -7.67 6.10 9.31
CA ARG A 45 -9.06 5.72 9.08
C ARG A 45 -9.45 5.75 7.60
N VAL A 46 -9.08 6.82 6.88
CA VAL A 46 -9.43 6.94 5.46
C VAL A 46 -8.63 5.97 4.61
N LEU A 47 -7.36 5.74 4.94
CA LEU A 47 -6.54 4.71 4.30
C LEU A 47 -7.20 3.34 4.45
N MET A 48 -7.61 2.97 5.68
CA MET A 48 -8.27 1.68 5.91
C MET A 48 -9.63 1.58 5.23
N ASN A 49 -10.39 2.66 5.10
CA ASN A 49 -11.63 2.63 4.30
C ASN A 49 -11.35 2.26 2.83
N TRP A 50 -10.29 2.78 2.23
CA TRP A 50 -9.89 2.40 0.88
C TRP A 50 -9.36 0.96 0.81
N VAL A 51 -8.58 0.54 1.81
CA VAL A 51 -8.08 -0.85 1.92
C VAL A 51 -9.25 -1.83 2.03
N ASP A 52 -10.22 -1.57 2.92
CA ASP A 52 -11.36 -2.44 3.14
C ASP A 52 -12.31 -2.48 1.91
N LYS A 53 -12.52 -1.35 1.21
CA LYS A 53 -13.24 -1.32 -0.07
C LYS A 53 -12.55 -2.14 -1.15
N SER A 54 -11.23 -2.03 -1.24
CA SER A 54 -10.44 -2.81 -2.20
C SER A 54 -10.44 -4.30 -1.84
N ALA A 55 -10.35 -4.64 -0.54
CA ALA A 55 -10.46 -6.02 -0.08
C ALA A 55 -11.82 -6.64 -0.43
N ASN A 56 -12.91 -5.90 -0.22
CA ASN A 56 -14.25 -6.35 -0.63
C ASN A 56 -14.35 -6.53 -2.15
N LEU A 57 -13.78 -5.60 -2.95
CA LEU A 57 -13.75 -5.75 -4.41
C LEU A 57 -12.98 -7.02 -4.82
N LEU A 58 -11.80 -7.26 -4.23
CA LEU A 58 -10.97 -8.44 -4.53
C LEU A 58 -11.74 -9.74 -4.26
N VAL A 59 -12.50 -9.79 -3.16
CA VAL A 59 -13.26 -11.00 -2.79
C VAL A 59 -14.59 -11.12 -3.57
N GLU A 60 -15.34 -10.04 -3.73
CA GLU A 60 -16.69 -10.09 -4.26
C GLU A 60 -16.74 -10.06 -5.79
N GLU A 61 -15.79 -9.39 -6.45
CA GLU A 61 -15.75 -9.29 -7.92
C GLU A 61 -14.65 -10.17 -8.54
N CYS A 62 -13.51 -10.32 -7.86
CA CYS A 62 -12.40 -11.10 -8.39
C CYS A 62 -12.32 -12.49 -7.74
N GLU A 63 -13.26 -12.85 -6.88
CA GLU A 63 -13.34 -14.16 -6.22
C GLU A 63 -12.05 -14.58 -5.47
N LEU A 64 -11.23 -13.60 -5.07
CA LEU A 64 -9.93 -13.86 -4.43
C LEU A 64 -10.12 -14.40 -3.02
N GLU A 65 -9.69 -15.64 -2.79
CA GLU A 65 -9.70 -16.30 -1.49
C GLU A 65 -8.30 -16.24 -0.80
N PRO A 66 -8.22 -16.42 0.53
CA PRO A 66 -6.93 -16.48 1.22
C PRO A 66 -6.02 -17.59 0.66
N GLY A 67 -4.79 -17.24 0.32
CA GLY A 67 -3.79 -18.13 -0.25
C GLY A 67 -3.79 -18.20 -1.76
N GLU A 68 -4.71 -17.50 -2.45
CA GLU A 68 -4.67 -17.37 -3.90
C GLU A 68 -3.72 -16.25 -4.34
N ASP A 69 -3.24 -16.37 -5.56
CA ASP A 69 -2.17 -15.57 -6.10
C ASP A 69 -2.67 -14.19 -6.56
N PHE A 70 -1.99 -13.15 -6.08
CA PHE A 70 -2.21 -11.76 -6.47
C PHE A 70 -0.92 -11.13 -6.97
N ASP A 71 -0.95 -10.59 -8.18
CA ASP A 71 0.17 -9.86 -8.76
C ASP A 71 -0.13 -8.36 -8.85
N LEU A 72 0.83 -7.55 -8.38
CA LEU A 72 0.72 -6.10 -8.36
C LEU A 72 1.85 -5.49 -9.20
N GLN A 73 1.62 -5.37 -10.51
CA GLN A 73 2.55 -4.73 -11.44
C GLN A 73 2.22 -3.25 -11.61
N ALA A 74 2.61 -2.46 -10.65
CA ALA A 74 2.28 -1.06 -10.66
C ALA A 74 3.39 -0.23 -10.00
N PRO A 75 3.69 0.98 -10.51
CA PRO A 75 4.63 1.88 -9.86
C PRO A 75 4.08 2.33 -8.50
N LEU A 76 4.94 2.86 -7.68
CA LEU A 76 4.53 3.39 -6.39
C LEU A 76 3.54 4.54 -6.56
N HIS A 77 2.34 4.29 -6.11
CA HIS A 77 1.22 5.21 -6.13
C HIS A 77 0.37 4.99 -4.88
N TRP A 78 -0.40 5.98 -4.46
CA TRP A 78 -1.23 5.79 -3.28
C TRP A 78 -2.24 4.62 -3.42
N ARG A 79 -2.76 4.38 -4.65
CA ARG A 79 -3.64 3.22 -4.91
C ARG A 79 -2.90 1.91 -4.92
N THR A 80 -1.64 1.88 -5.35
CA THR A 80 -0.80 0.68 -5.28
C THR A 80 -0.59 0.25 -3.84
N ILE A 81 -0.31 1.22 -2.95
CA ILE A 81 -0.20 0.96 -1.52
C ILE A 81 -1.53 0.43 -0.96
N VAL A 82 -2.65 1.04 -1.34
CA VAL A 82 -3.98 0.56 -0.93
C VAL A 82 -4.24 -0.87 -1.40
N LEU A 83 -3.97 -1.19 -2.67
CA LEU A 83 -4.15 -2.53 -3.22
C LEU A 83 -3.24 -3.57 -2.56
N GLY A 84 -1.97 -3.24 -2.35
CA GLY A 84 -1.05 -4.12 -1.63
C GLY A 84 -1.50 -4.40 -0.20
N LEU A 85 -1.95 -3.36 0.54
CA LEU A 85 -2.52 -3.54 1.88
C LEU A 85 -3.85 -4.32 1.85
N ALA A 86 -4.65 -4.17 0.79
CA ALA A 86 -5.88 -4.94 0.61
C ALA A 86 -5.60 -6.41 0.34
N ALA A 87 -4.60 -6.74 -0.49
CA ALA A 87 -4.13 -8.10 -0.70
C ALA A 87 -3.68 -8.75 0.62
N LEU A 88 -2.89 -8.03 1.42
CA LEU A 88 -2.54 -8.49 2.77
C LEU A 88 -3.77 -8.65 3.68
N ARG A 89 -4.78 -7.82 3.53
CA ARG A 89 -6.01 -7.88 4.33
C ARG A 89 -6.86 -9.09 4.02
N VAL A 90 -6.93 -9.50 2.75
CA VAL A 90 -7.66 -10.69 2.27
C VAL A 90 -6.90 -11.98 2.60
N GLY A 91 -5.59 -11.93 2.66
CA GLY A 91 -4.76 -13.12 2.84
C GLY A 91 -4.22 -13.68 1.53
N ALA A 92 -4.08 -12.83 0.50
CA ALA A 92 -3.52 -13.23 -0.78
C ALA A 92 -2.05 -13.64 -0.65
N LEU A 93 -1.63 -14.54 -1.52
CA LEU A 93 -0.23 -14.87 -1.76
C LEU A 93 0.29 -13.92 -2.84
N LEU A 94 1.34 -13.17 -2.55
CA LEU A 94 1.99 -12.31 -3.55
C LEU A 94 2.82 -13.18 -4.47
N ASN A 95 2.33 -13.41 -5.68
CA ASN A 95 2.96 -14.27 -6.68
C ASN A 95 2.65 -13.75 -8.08
N GLN A 96 3.62 -13.89 -8.99
CA GLN A 96 3.50 -13.52 -10.41
C GLN A 96 3.20 -14.72 -11.31
N ASP A 97 3.47 -15.93 -10.83
CA ASP A 97 3.30 -17.14 -11.61
C ASP A 97 1.83 -17.59 -11.58
N GLU A 98 1.12 -17.42 -12.68
CA GLU A 98 -0.30 -17.77 -12.85
C GLU A 98 -1.26 -17.09 -11.83
N PRO A 99 -1.19 -15.75 -11.64
CA PRO A 99 -2.01 -15.08 -10.63
C PRO A 99 -3.50 -15.16 -10.98
N LEU A 100 -4.35 -15.33 -9.97
CA LEU A 100 -5.80 -15.22 -10.13
C LEU A 100 -6.17 -13.77 -10.47
N VAL A 101 -5.60 -12.82 -9.73
CA VAL A 101 -5.86 -11.39 -9.90
C VAL A 101 -4.56 -10.63 -10.11
N ALA A 102 -4.59 -9.68 -11.04
CA ALA A 102 -3.50 -8.75 -11.21
C ALA A 102 -3.98 -7.29 -11.25
N ALA A 103 -3.10 -6.34 -10.95
CA ALA A 103 -3.40 -4.92 -11.04
C ALA A 103 -2.34 -4.17 -11.84
N VAL A 104 -2.78 -3.35 -12.80
CA VAL A 104 -1.91 -2.56 -13.68
C VAL A 104 -2.45 -1.14 -13.85
N PHE A 105 -1.55 -0.17 -14.10
CA PHE A 105 -1.94 1.22 -14.32
C PHE A 105 -2.14 1.57 -15.79
N THR A 106 -1.41 0.95 -16.71
CA THR A 106 -1.51 1.23 -18.16
C THR A 106 -1.35 -0.05 -18.96
N GLU A 107 -1.84 -0.05 -20.19
CA GLU A 107 -1.68 -1.17 -21.11
C GLU A 107 -0.20 -1.47 -21.45
N GLN A 108 0.69 -0.47 -21.39
CA GLN A 108 2.12 -0.67 -21.63
C GLN A 108 2.83 -1.33 -20.44
N GLU A 109 2.31 -1.10 -19.24
CA GLU A 109 2.78 -1.76 -18.02
C GLU A 109 2.22 -3.16 -17.90
N ALA A 110 1.15 -3.42 -18.66
CA ALA A 110 0.54 -4.74 -18.69
C ALA A 110 1.46 -5.76 -19.35
N GLY A 111 2.47 -5.55 -20.09
CA GLY A 111 3.42 -6.53 -20.67
C GLY A 111 3.24 -7.97 -20.20
N TYR A 112 2.00 -8.23 -19.77
CA TYR A 112 1.51 -9.34 -19.00
C TYR A 112 1.60 -10.59 -19.86
N THR A 113 2.32 -11.56 -19.37
CA THR A 113 2.45 -12.86 -20.02
C THR A 113 1.72 -13.97 -19.25
N ASN A 114 1.14 -13.62 -18.08
CA ASN A 114 0.69 -14.62 -17.10
C ASN A 114 -0.83 -14.88 -17.14
N ASP A 115 -1.58 -14.16 -17.97
CA ASP A 115 -2.99 -14.43 -18.29
C ASP A 115 -3.88 -14.62 -17.04
N PRO A 116 -3.99 -13.61 -16.14
CA PRO A 116 -4.80 -13.73 -14.94
C PRO A 116 -6.28 -13.86 -15.28
N ALA A 117 -7.08 -14.48 -14.40
CA ALA A 117 -8.52 -14.47 -14.57
C ALA A 117 -9.07 -13.05 -14.50
N TYR A 118 -8.59 -12.23 -13.58
CA TYR A 118 -9.05 -10.84 -13.38
C TYR A 118 -7.89 -9.86 -13.46
N LEU A 119 -8.05 -8.81 -14.31
CA LEU A 119 -7.10 -7.71 -14.42
C LEU A 119 -7.75 -6.40 -13.96
N LEU A 120 -7.26 -5.82 -12.88
CA LEU A 120 -7.68 -4.52 -12.38
C LEU A 120 -6.94 -3.40 -13.12
N ALA A 121 -7.65 -2.63 -13.94
CA ALA A 121 -7.13 -1.44 -14.57
C ALA A 121 -7.25 -0.24 -13.62
N VAL A 122 -6.10 0.34 -13.24
CA VAL A 122 -6.00 1.42 -12.26
C VAL A 122 -5.56 2.70 -12.95
N ASP A 123 -6.29 3.79 -12.81
CA ASP A 123 -5.92 5.10 -13.36
C ASP A 123 -4.92 5.83 -12.45
N ARG A 124 -3.94 6.51 -13.06
CA ARG A 124 -2.92 7.29 -12.34
C ARG A 124 -3.43 8.62 -11.80
N ALA A 125 -4.48 9.19 -12.39
CA ALA A 125 -4.99 10.47 -11.90
C ALA A 125 -5.42 10.36 -10.43
N PRO A 126 -5.06 11.31 -9.57
CA PRO A 126 -5.21 11.20 -8.11
C PRO A 126 -6.62 10.84 -7.66
N LEU A 127 -7.62 11.43 -8.32
CA LEU A 127 -9.03 11.26 -7.99
C LEU A 127 -9.84 10.71 -9.16
N ALA A 128 -9.21 9.95 -10.07
CA ALA A 128 -9.91 9.33 -11.18
C ALA A 128 -11.18 8.60 -10.71
N LEU A 129 -12.26 8.83 -11.44
CA LEU A 129 -13.55 8.18 -11.21
C LEU A 129 -13.69 6.89 -12.01
N SER A 130 -12.91 6.77 -13.08
CA SER A 130 -12.83 5.62 -13.97
C SER A 130 -11.45 5.55 -14.59
N TYR A 131 -11.09 4.40 -15.11
CA TYR A 131 -9.90 4.23 -15.92
C TYR A 131 -10.06 5.00 -17.23
N THR A 132 -9.03 5.76 -17.62
CA THR A 132 -9.05 6.60 -18.82
C THR A 132 -8.34 5.97 -20.02
N GLY A 133 -7.68 4.83 -19.83
CA GLY A 133 -7.08 4.05 -20.90
C GLY A 133 -8.11 3.18 -21.65
N ASP A 134 -7.62 2.26 -22.45
CA ASP A 134 -8.44 1.36 -23.27
C ASP A 134 -8.58 -0.01 -22.59
N LEU A 135 -9.71 -0.22 -21.88
CA LEU A 135 -10.03 -1.51 -21.25
C LEU A 135 -10.11 -2.66 -22.28
N GLN A 136 -10.49 -2.34 -23.53
CA GLN A 136 -10.59 -3.36 -24.58
C GLN A 136 -9.17 -3.82 -25.02
N ALA A 137 -8.20 -2.93 -25.04
CA ALA A 137 -6.80 -3.32 -25.31
C ALA A 137 -6.28 -4.27 -24.22
N LEU A 138 -6.66 -4.05 -22.96
CA LEU A 138 -6.29 -4.89 -21.83
C LEU A 138 -6.93 -6.28 -21.86
N SER A 139 -8.07 -6.45 -22.54
CA SER A 139 -8.80 -7.75 -22.60
C SER A 139 -8.03 -8.86 -23.33
N SER A 140 -6.90 -8.55 -23.93
CA SER A 140 -5.97 -9.57 -24.48
C SER A 140 -5.06 -10.19 -23.41
N TYR A 141 -5.06 -9.69 -22.19
CA TYR A 141 -4.16 -10.07 -21.11
C TYR A 141 -4.85 -10.79 -19.94
N ALA A 142 -6.17 -10.87 -19.94
CA ALA A 142 -6.95 -11.50 -18.87
C ALA A 142 -8.30 -11.98 -19.39
N ASP A 143 -8.92 -12.94 -18.68
CA ASP A 143 -10.29 -13.38 -18.98
C ASP A 143 -11.30 -12.25 -18.74
N GLU A 144 -11.12 -11.46 -17.67
CA GLU A 144 -11.94 -10.31 -17.33
C GLU A 144 -11.11 -9.09 -16.94
N VAL A 145 -11.44 -7.92 -17.49
CA VAL A 145 -10.80 -6.63 -17.17
C VAL A 145 -11.79 -5.72 -16.45
N LEU A 146 -11.41 -5.29 -15.26
CA LEU A 146 -12.24 -4.48 -14.36
C LEU A 146 -11.68 -3.07 -14.20
N ASP A 147 -12.54 -2.05 -14.32
CA ASP A 147 -12.19 -0.67 -13.96
C ASP A 147 -12.17 -0.51 -12.43
N TYR A 148 -11.01 -0.65 -11.83
CA TYR A 148 -10.85 -0.49 -10.39
C TYR A 148 -11.39 0.86 -9.87
N CYS A 149 -11.10 1.96 -10.59
CA CYS A 149 -11.48 3.29 -10.14
C CYS A 149 -12.99 3.53 -10.13
N ALA A 150 -13.71 2.92 -11.08
CA ALA A 150 -15.16 2.98 -11.13
C ALA A 150 -15.81 2.09 -10.07
N LEU A 151 -15.29 0.89 -9.88
CA LEU A 151 -15.91 -0.14 -9.04
C LEU A 151 -15.66 0.05 -7.55
N VAL A 152 -14.40 0.34 -7.13
CA VAL A 152 -13.99 0.32 -5.73
C VAL A 152 -14.85 1.18 -4.79
N ARG A 153 -15.45 2.24 -5.30
CA ARG A 153 -16.29 3.17 -4.51
C ARG A 153 -17.63 2.59 -4.12
N SER A 154 -18.13 1.57 -4.83
CA SER A 154 -19.41 0.92 -4.55
C SER A 154 -19.35 -0.08 -3.42
N PHE A 155 -18.13 -0.54 -3.05
CA PHE A 155 -17.94 -1.52 -2.00
C PHE A 155 -18.00 -0.92 -0.60
N GLY A 156 -18.30 -1.76 0.39
CA GLY A 156 -18.33 -1.40 1.80
C GLY A 156 -16.96 -0.93 2.32
N ASP A 157 -16.97 0.04 3.23
CA ASP A 157 -15.78 0.60 3.86
C ASP A 157 -15.35 -0.15 5.14
N GLN A 158 -15.86 -1.36 5.31
CA GLN A 158 -15.48 -2.32 6.33
C GLN A 158 -15.38 -3.70 5.69
N TYR A 159 -14.23 -4.31 5.80
CA TYR A 159 -14.02 -5.68 5.37
C TYR A 159 -14.45 -6.64 6.49
N SER A 160 -15.36 -7.55 6.17
CA SER A 160 -15.89 -8.56 7.09
C SER A 160 -15.62 -9.99 6.62
N GLY A 161 -14.79 -10.14 5.59
CA GLY A 161 -14.39 -11.45 5.08
C GLY A 161 -13.44 -12.20 6.02
N MET A 162 -12.94 -13.34 5.52
CA MET A 162 -11.98 -14.14 6.25
C MET A 162 -10.66 -13.38 6.41
N LEU A 163 -10.09 -13.40 7.61
CA LEU A 163 -8.77 -12.83 7.86
C LEU A 163 -7.72 -13.94 7.75
N PRO A 164 -6.53 -13.64 7.21
CA PRO A 164 -5.46 -14.63 7.13
C PRO A 164 -5.03 -15.09 8.52
N ASP A 165 -4.65 -16.35 8.62
CA ASP A 165 -3.94 -16.88 9.78
C ASP A 165 -2.50 -16.36 9.78
N ASP A 166 -1.95 -16.06 10.96
CA ASP A 166 -0.58 -15.56 11.08
C ASP A 166 0.47 -16.55 10.51
N SER A 167 0.15 -17.85 10.43
CA SER A 167 0.99 -18.90 9.84
C SER A 167 0.80 -19.10 8.33
N ALA A 168 -0.19 -18.43 7.72
CA ALA A 168 -0.36 -18.48 6.27
C ALA A 168 0.83 -17.78 5.55
N GLU A 169 1.14 -18.24 4.36
CA GLU A 169 2.16 -17.62 3.52
C GLU A 169 1.62 -16.34 2.86
N VAL A 170 2.43 -15.30 2.83
CA VAL A 170 2.19 -14.06 2.10
C VAL A 170 3.07 -13.96 0.85
N LEU A 171 4.16 -14.68 0.84
CA LEU A 171 5.09 -14.93 -0.26
C LEU A 171 5.61 -16.35 -0.07
N GLU A 172 6.04 -17.04 -1.11
CA GLU A 172 6.58 -18.39 -1.00
C GLU A 172 7.66 -18.50 0.10
N GLY A 173 7.42 -19.33 1.09
CA GLY A 173 8.33 -19.53 2.23
C GLY A 173 8.40 -18.37 3.23
N PHE A 174 7.48 -17.39 3.18
CA PHE A 174 7.44 -16.23 4.07
C PHE A 174 6.01 -15.98 4.58
N THR A 175 5.81 -16.09 5.87
CA THR A 175 4.49 -16.04 6.52
C THR A 175 4.06 -14.62 6.91
N TYR A 176 2.75 -14.45 7.17
CA TYR A 176 2.19 -13.21 7.70
C TYR A 176 2.80 -12.82 9.06
N ALA A 177 3.10 -13.80 9.92
CA ALA A 177 3.78 -13.55 11.19
C ALA A 177 5.19 -12.98 10.97
N GLU A 178 5.98 -13.60 10.10
CA GLU A 178 7.33 -13.15 9.77
C GLU A 178 7.34 -11.76 9.13
N ALA A 179 6.40 -11.50 8.20
CA ALA A 179 6.21 -10.19 7.60
C ALA A 179 5.92 -9.11 8.66
N TYR A 180 5.02 -9.40 9.59
CA TYR A 180 4.70 -8.49 10.67
C TYR A 180 5.87 -8.25 11.62
N GLU A 181 6.59 -9.31 12.02
CA GLU A 181 7.76 -9.22 12.89
C GLU A 181 8.89 -8.41 12.24
N GLN A 182 9.14 -8.62 10.95
CA GLN A 182 10.14 -7.85 10.21
C GLN A 182 9.78 -6.37 10.14
N ALA A 183 8.53 -6.04 9.77
CA ALA A 183 8.06 -4.67 9.75
C ALA A 183 8.11 -4.01 11.15
N LEU A 184 7.78 -4.76 12.19
CA LEU A 184 7.85 -4.28 13.57
C LEU A 184 9.30 -4.00 14.02
N ALA A 185 10.24 -4.87 13.67
CA ALA A 185 11.65 -4.67 13.96
C ALA A 185 12.19 -3.40 13.28
N GLN A 186 11.84 -3.20 12.00
CA GLN A 186 12.20 -1.99 11.26
C GLN A 186 11.54 -0.73 11.85
N ALA A 187 10.28 -0.80 12.22
CA ALA A 187 9.57 0.28 12.91
C ALA A 187 10.24 0.70 14.21
N GLN A 188 10.83 -0.26 14.94
CA GLN A 188 11.58 0.02 16.16
C GLN A 188 12.86 0.80 15.87
N ILE A 189 13.56 0.50 14.78
CA ILE A 189 14.71 1.27 14.30
C ILE A 189 14.28 2.71 14.02
N TYR A 190 13.18 2.94 13.31
CA TYR A 190 12.66 4.28 13.03
C TYR A 190 12.28 5.08 14.27
N ARG A 191 11.85 4.42 15.34
CA ARG A 191 11.57 5.08 16.62
C ARG A 191 12.82 5.43 17.42
N THR A 192 13.90 4.65 17.31
CA THR A 192 15.03 4.70 18.24
C THR A 192 16.32 5.24 17.66
N ALA A 193 16.59 5.06 16.38
CA ALA A 193 17.89 5.32 15.75
C ALA A 193 18.20 6.80 15.46
N GLY A 194 17.77 7.71 16.32
CA GLY A 194 18.09 9.12 16.16
C GLY A 194 17.32 9.80 15.03
N TYR A 195 16.36 9.11 14.42
CA TYR A 195 15.17 9.72 13.86
C TYR A 195 14.30 10.30 14.99
N ALA A 196 14.99 10.73 16.08
CA ALA A 196 14.46 11.69 17.02
C ALA A 196 14.28 12.98 16.23
N LEU A 197 13.25 12.91 15.42
CA LEU A 197 12.81 13.92 14.52
C LEU A 197 12.54 15.15 15.35
N PRO A 198 12.94 16.34 14.89
CA PRO A 198 12.61 17.56 15.57
C PRO A 198 11.14 17.49 16.00
N SER A 199 10.82 17.96 17.19
CA SER A 199 9.47 17.91 17.71
C SER A 199 8.47 18.41 16.65
N GLY A 200 7.61 17.54 16.16
CA GLY A 200 6.61 17.89 15.15
C GLY A 200 6.76 17.20 13.79
N GLN A 201 7.66 16.24 13.63
CA GLN A 201 7.73 15.46 12.38
C GLN A 201 6.49 14.59 12.18
N ARG A 202 6.07 14.47 10.93
CA ARG A 202 4.81 13.85 10.55
C ARG A 202 4.99 12.64 9.66
N ALA A 203 6.03 12.61 8.83
CA ALA A 203 6.16 11.63 7.77
C ALA A 203 7.59 11.13 7.59
N LEU A 204 7.72 9.90 7.13
CA LEU A 204 8.94 9.33 6.59
C LEU A 204 8.78 9.18 5.08
N ALA A 205 9.74 9.68 4.32
CA ALA A 205 9.74 9.55 2.89
C ALA A 205 10.07 8.11 2.52
N LEU A 206 9.18 7.49 1.78
CA LEU A 206 9.46 6.24 1.11
C LEU A 206 10.23 6.59 -0.15
N GLU A 207 11.54 6.50 -0.08
CA GLU A 207 12.40 6.64 -1.23
C GLU A 207 12.39 5.33 -2.00
N LEU A 208 11.56 5.28 -3.03
CA LEU A 208 11.63 4.20 -3.99
C LEU A 208 12.55 4.64 -5.13
N SER A 209 13.59 3.84 -5.35
CA SER A 209 14.31 3.87 -6.61
C SER A 209 13.31 3.80 -7.76
N PRO A 210 13.52 4.51 -8.88
CA PRO A 210 12.75 4.29 -10.10
C PRO A 210 12.76 2.83 -10.55
N ASP A 211 13.68 2.02 -10.04
CA ASP A 211 13.75 0.57 -10.25
C ASP A 211 12.81 -0.24 -9.33
N TYR A 212 12.12 0.40 -8.38
CA TYR A 212 11.00 -0.20 -7.65
C TYR A 212 9.71 -0.07 -8.47
N ALA A 213 9.73 -0.60 -9.66
CA ALA A 213 8.51 -1.14 -10.21
C ALA A 213 8.14 -2.34 -9.31
N PHE A 214 6.87 -2.45 -8.94
CA PHE A 214 6.36 -3.66 -8.30
C PHE A 214 6.27 -4.75 -9.39
N ASP A 215 7.41 -5.08 -10.01
CA ASP A 215 7.52 -6.01 -11.12
C ASP A 215 7.96 -7.42 -10.69
N ALA A 216 8.24 -7.58 -9.40
CA ALA A 216 8.53 -8.86 -8.79
C ALA A 216 7.86 -8.96 -7.42
N SER A 217 7.33 -10.12 -7.07
CA SER A 217 6.63 -10.37 -5.80
C SER A 217 7.49 -10.02 -4.59
N GLU A 218 8.79 -10.31 -4.64
CA GLU A 218 9.75 -9.95 -3.58
C GLU A 218 9.91 -8.42 -3.46
N ALA A 219 9.97 -7.68 -4.57
CA ALA A 219 10.06 -6.22 -4.56
C ALA A 219 8.78 -5.60 -4.02
N THR A 220 7.61 -6.12 -4.42
CA THR A 220 6.31 -5.72 -3.88
C THR A 220 6.25 -5.95 -2.37
N MET A 221 6.65 -7.14 -1.91
CA MET A 221 6.66 -7.46 -0.48
C MET A 221 7.61 -6.55 0.29
N SER A 222 8.81 -6.29 -0.24
CA SER A 222 9.79 -5.39 0.37
C SER A 222 9.22 -3.97 0.56
N ALA A 223 8.55 -3.44 -0.47
CA ALA A 223 7.92 -2.13 -0.40
C ALA A 223 6.75 -2.10 0.61
N LEU A 224 5.95 -3.15 0.66
CA LEU A 224 4.86 -3.25 1.64
C LEU A 224 5.38 -3.37 3.08
N LEU A 225 6.46 -4.10 3.30
CA LEU A 225 7.13 -4.17 4.61
C LEU A 225 7.62 -2.79 5.07
N GLU A 226 8.18 -2.00 4.15
CA GLU A 226 8.62 -0.64 4.43
C GLU A 226 7.43 0.28 4.79
N VAL A 227 6.34 0.22 4.00
CA VAL A 227 5.09 0.93 4.30
C VAL A 227 4.56 0.54 5.68
N LEU A 228 4.49 -0.74 5.99
CA LEU A 228 4.05 -1.23 7.30
C LEU A 228 4.97 -0.75 8.42
N ALA A 229 6.29 -0.78 8.23
CA ALA A 229 7.26 -0.31 9.22
C ALA A 229 7.09 1.18 9.53
N ILE A 230 6.91 2.02 8.51
CA ILE A 230 6.64 3.45 8.67
C ILE A 230 5.35 3.66 9.46
N LEU A 231 4.26 3.02 9.07
CA LEU A 231 2.96 3.12 9.74
C LEU A 231 3.01 2.60 11.18
N LEU A 232 3.68 1.48 11.42
CA LEU A 232 3.90 0.90 12.75
C LEU A 232 4.74 1.82 13.63
N SER A 233 5.66 2.58 13.06
CA SER A 233 6.47 3.57 13.80
C SER A 233 5.65 4.77 14.27
N GLY A 234 4.45 4.96 13.74
CA GLY A 234 3.54 6.06 14.06
C GLY A 234 3.70 7.28 13.14
N HIS A 235 4.41 7.12 12.03
CA HIS A 235 4.60 8.16 11.02
C HIS A 235 3.66 7.93 9.83
N ALA A 236 3.49 8.96 9.00
CA ALA A 236 2.86 8.84 7.69
C ALA A 236 3.89 8.41 6.64
N VAL A 237 3.45 7.62 5.69
CA VAL A 237 4.24 7.33 4.48
C VAL A 237 4.17 8.55 3.57
N PHE A 238 5.31 9.13 3.21
CA PHE A 238 5.41 10.18 2.20
C PHE A 238 5.89 9.58 0.89
N VAL A 239 5.17 9.86 -0.18
CA VAL A 239 5.47 9.36 -1.53
C VAL A 239 5.45 10.52 -2.51
N ALA A 240 6.55 10.73 -3.21
CA ALA A 240 6.59 11.49 -4.45
C ALA A 240 6.42 10.53 -5.63
N ASP A 241 5.48 10.78 -6.53
CA ASP A 241 5.21 9.90 -7.67
C ASP A 241 6.48 9.68 -8.50
N PRO A 242 6.98 8.44 -8.62
CA PRO A 242 8.24 8.16 -9.31
C PRO A 242 8.17 8.40 -10.83
N SER A 243 6.99 8.55 -11.41
CA SER A 243 6.83 8.92 -12.83
C SER A 243 7.15 10.39 -13.12
N VAL A 244 7.33 11.20 -12.07
CA VAL A 244 7.65 12.63 -12.19
C VAL A 244 9.17 12.81 -12.07
N ASP A 245 9.76 13.54 -13.00
CA ASP A 245 11.17 13.96 -12.91
C ASP A 245 11.32 15.10 -11.88
N TRP A 246 11.40 14.72 -10.61
CA TRP A 246 11.51 15.66 -9.50
C TRP A 246 12.90 16.31 -9.48
N GLN A 247 12.94 17.65 -9.50
CA GLN A 247 14.17 18.36 -9.23
C GLN A 247 14.47 18.32 -7.72
N ASP A 248 15.73 18.13 -7.33
CA ASP A 248 16.15 18.00 -5.92
C ASP A 248 15.59 19.10 -5.02
N GLU A 249 15.65 20.36 -5.47
CA GLU A 249 15.14 21.51 -4.72
C GLU A 249 13.61 21.44 -4.53
N GLN A 250 12.90 20.95 -5.54
CA GLN A 250 11.45 20.80 -5.50
C GLN A 250 11.06 19.70 -4.51
N LEU A 251 11.70 18.54 -4.60
CA LEU A 251 11.47 17.42 -3.70
C LEU A 251 11.81 17.80 -2.25
N ALA A 252 12.95 18.43 -2.02
CA ALA A 252 13.34 18.93 -0.71
C ALA A 252 12.32 19.91 -0.12
N SER A 253 11.78 20.82 -0.95
CA SER A 253 10.75 21.78 -0.53
C SER A 253 9.44 21.07 -0.14
N LEU A 254 9.02 20.05 -0.88
CA LEU A 254 7.84 19.24 -0.55
C LEU A 254 8.04 18.49 0.76
N MET A 255 9.18 17.84 0.93
CA MET A 255 9.52 17.12 2.15
C MET A 255 9.54 18.04 3.37
N ASP A 256 10.14 19.23 3.25
CA ASP A 256 10.15 20.22 4.34
C ASP A 256 8.73 20.68 4.71
N SER A 257 7.87 20.94 3.71
CA SER A 257 6.48 21.34 3.92
C SER A 257 5.67 20.29 4.68
N GLU A 258 5.92 19.01 4.43
CA GLU A 258 5.27 17.87 5.09
C GLU A 258 6.02 17.42 6.35
N ARG A 259 7.16 18.03 6.65
CA ARG A 259 8.07 17.58 7.72
C ARG A 259 8.41 16.10 7.52
N ALA A 260 8.70 15.75 6.30
CA ALA A 260 9.15 14.42 5.92
C ALA A 260 10.67 14.32 6.00
N VAL A 261 11.19 13.14 6.27
CA VAL A 261 12.62 12.83 6.29
C VAL A 261 12.84 11.59 5.45
N GLU A 262 13.90 11.61 4.66
CA GLU A 262 14.35 10.43 3.94
C GLU A 262 14.75 9.31 4.91
N ILE A 263 14.37 8.10 4.57
CA ILE A 263 14.85 6.91 5.25
C ILE A 263 16.24 6.60 4.69
N PRO A 264 17.30 6.61 5.49
CA PRO A 264 18.63 6.24 4.99
C PRO A 264 18.61 4.81 4.49
N ARG A 265 19.13 4.61 3.29
CA ARG A 265 19.43 3.28 2.76
C ARG A 265 20.50 2.64 3.63
N SER A 266 20.22 1.46 4.16
CA SER A 266 21.18 0.63 4.91
C SER A 266 22.21 0.00 3.98
#